data_b1fcb5fe3e9a6ededa5a6d8d970b25d8
#
_entry.id   b1fcb5fe3e9a6ededa5a6d8d970b25d8
#
_cell.length_a   1.000
_cell.length_b   1.000
_cell.length_c   1.000
_cell.angle_alpha   90.00
_cell.angle_beta   90.00
_cell.angle_gamma   90.00
#
_symmetry.space_group_name_H-M   'P 1'
#
loop_
_entity.id
_entity.type
_entity.pdbx_description
1 polymer ?
#
loop_
_entity_poly.entity_id
_entity_poly.type
_entity_poly.pdbx_seq_one_letter_code
_entity_poly.pdbx_strand_id
1 'polypeptide(L)'
;MKKTKLFSLLASLIGAGMLFSAQAHAATTLTVYTALEADQIKAYQAAFQKANPDIEIKWVRDSTGIVTAKLLAEKANPQADVIWGLAATSLALLDKEGMLTPYAPHGLSAIDAKYRSAANPPAWVGMDVWASAICFNTVEAQKQGLPKPTSWADLTKPVYAGKIVMPNPASSGTGYLDVSAWLQMMGEEKGWAYMDALHKNIGQYTHSGSKPCKQAATGEFPIGIAFEYRAVKTKKEGAPIDVILPSEGLGWDIEATAIVKGTKNLEAAKKLADFSASKDAMALYEKNFAVVAVPGVAKPDALLPADYEKRLIKNDFTWASTNRDRILTEWSKRYESKSEKKQ
;
A
#
# COMPACT_ATOMS: atom_id res chain seq x y z
N MET A 1 3.14 -54.90 86.02
CA MET A 1 1.89 -54.40 85.48
C MET A 1 1.95 -52.86 85.42
N LYS A 2 2.34 -52.23 84.34
CA LYS A 2 2.14 -50.81 84.13
C LYS A 2 2.10 -50.58 82.62
N LYS A 3 0.98 -50.13 82.10
CA LYS A 3 0.76 -49.79 80.71
C LYS A 3 1.32 -48.41 80.44
N THR A 4 2.24 -48.29 79.49
CA THR A 4 2.78 -47.01 79.02
C THR A 4 2.07 -46.67 77.73
N LYS A 5 1.41 -45.53 77.66
CA LYS A 5 0.77 -44.98 76.48
C LYS A 5 1.84 -44.20 75.64
N LEU A 6 1.98 -44.54 74.38
CA LEU A 6 2.77 -43.87 73.47
C LEU A 6 1.91 -42.80 72.73
N PHE A 7 2.23 -41.51 72.89
CA PHE A 7 1.62 -40.40 72.16
C PHE A 7 2.38 -40.21 70.86
N SER A 8 1.74 -40.42 69.71
CA SER A 8 2.28 -40.05 68.40
C SER A 8 1.78 -38.66 68.03
N LEU A 9 2.72 -37.73 67.90
CA LEU A 9 2.53 -36.38 67.35
C LEU A 9 2.53 -36.49 65.84
N LEU A 10 1.40 -36.26 65.16
CA LEU A 10 1.31 -36.00 63.71
C LEU A 10 1.54 -34.52 63.47
N ALA A 11 2.68 -34.15 62.93
CA ALA A 11 2.96 -32.81 62.41
C ALA A 11 2.39 -32.67 61.00
N SER A 12 1.31 -31.94 60.82
CA SER A 12 0.74 -31.58 59.53
C SER A 12 1.51 -30.43 58.91
N LEU A 13 2.36 -30.71 57.89
CA LEU A 13 2.93 -29.68 57.01
C LEU A 13 1.83 -29.22 56.02
N ILE A 14 1.27 -28.06 56.28
CA ILE A 14 0.46 -27.35 55.28
C ILE A 14 1.40 -26.64 54.33
N GLY A 15 1.68 -27.28 53.19
CA GLY A 15 2.38 -26.66 52.07
C GLY A 15 1.44 -25.66 51.37
N ALA A 16 1.64 -24.37 51.61
CA ALA A 16 0.98 -23.31 50.86
C ALA A 16 1.56 -23.29 49.42
N GLY A 17 0.94 -24.06 48.51
CA GLY A 17 1.17 -23.93 47.10
C GLY A 17 0.68 -22.59 46.60
N MET A 18 1.57 -21.63 46.36
CA MET A 18 1.24 -20.44 45.58
C MET A 18 0.93 -20.87 44.15
N LEU A 19 -0.35 -21.01 43.84
CA LEU A 19 -0.83 -21.07 42.48
C LEU A 19 -0.57 -19.71 41.84
N PHE A 20 0.56 -19.56 41.14
CA PHE A 20 0.71 -18.49 40.15
C PHE A 20 -0.32 -18.73 39.04
N SER A 21 -1.50 -18.15 39.19
CA SER A 21 -2.44 -18.02 38.09
C SER A 21 -1.76 -17.12 37.05
N ALA A 22 -1.13 -17.75 36.06
CA ALA A 22 -0.79 -17.04 34.83
C ALA A 22 -2.12 -16.54 34.25
N GLN A 23 -2.44 -15.28 34.48
CA GLN A 23 -3.53 -14.63 33.75
C GLN A 23 -3.14 -14.66 32.28
N ALA A 24 -3.70 -15.61 31.55
CA ALA A 24 -3.69 -15.55 30.09
C ALA A 24 -4.43 -14.25 29.70
N HIS A 25 -3.69 -13.20 29.44
CA HIS A 25 -4.26 -12.01 28.82
C HIS A 25 -4.81 -12.47 27.46
N ALA A 26 -6.10 -12.31 27.25
CA ALA A 26 -6.68 -12.53 25.95
C ALA A 26 -5.96 -11.61 24.95
N ALA A 27 -5.52 -12.18 23.82
CA ALA A 27 -4.83 -11.40 22.80
C ALA A 27 -5.73 -10.25 22.33
N THR A 28 -5.14 -9.06 22.22
CA THR A 28 -5.83 -7.89 21.67
C THR A 28 -5.89 -8.03 20.16
N THR A 29 -7.09 -8.05 19.58
CA THR A 29 -7.27 -8.08 18.13
C THR A 29 -7.35 -6.67 17.55
N LEU A 30 -6.41 -6.29 16.69
CA LEU A 30 -6.46 -5.07 15.87
C LEU A 30 -7.13 -5.36 14.53
N THR A 31 -8.16 -4.60 14.20
CA THR A 31 -8.71 -4.56 12.83
C THR A 31 -7.89 -3.59 11.99
N VAL A 32 -7.15 -4.11 11.01
CA VAL A 32 -6.21 -3.34 10.18
C VAL A 32 -6.69 -3.28 8.75
N TYR A 33 -6.93 -2.07 8.25
CA TYR A 33 -7.31 -1.82 6.86
C TYR A 33 -6.07 -1.56 6.02
N THR A 34 -6.01 -2.14 4.81
CA THR A 34 -4.80 -2.09 3.99
C THR A 34 -5.08 -2.20 2.49
N ALA A 35 -4.20 -1.59 1.69
CA ALA A 35 -4.10 -1.82 0.26
C ALA A 35 -2.81 -2.57 -0.15
N LEU A 36 -1.99 -2.98 0.82
CA LEU A 36 -0.79 -3.80 0.58
C LEU A 36 -1.10 -5.03 -0.25
N GLU A 37 -0.16 -5.48 -1.05
CA GLU A 37 -0.28 -6.74 -1.78
C GLU A 37 -0.28 -7.93 -0.80
N ALA A 38 -1.06 -8.97 -1.11
CA ALA A 38 -1.25 -10.11 -0.21
C ALA A 38 0.05 -10.85 0.14
N ASP A 39 1.03 -10.81 -0.75
CA ASP A 39 2.35 -11.42 -0.55
C ASP A 39 3.26 -10.61 0.40
N GLN A 40 3.02 -9.32 0.59
CA GLN A 40 3.72 -8.46 1.55
C GLN A 40 3.20 -8.66 2.97
N ILE A 41 1.87 -8.73 3.12
CA ILE A 41 1.17 -8.80 4.42
C ILE A 41 1.71 -9.90 5.32
N LYS A 42 1.95 -11.10 4.77
CA LYS A 42 2.40 -12.26 5.55
C LYS A 42 3.73 -12.00 6.26
N ALA A 43 4.68 -11.39 5.56
CA ALA A 43 6.00 -11.10 6.12
C ALA A 43 5.94 -9.98 7.18
N TYR A 44 5.16 -8.93 6.91
CA TYR A 44 4.99 -7.79 7.81
C TYR A 44 4.28 -8.20 9.09
N GLN A 45 3.19 -8.97 8.99
CA GLN A 45 2.47 -9.52 10.13
C GLN A 45 3.35 -10.41 11.00
N ALA A 46 4.08 -11.35 10.40
CA ALA A 46 4.93 -12.28 11.14
C ALA A 46 6.02 -11.54 11.93
N ALA A 47 6.63 -10.50 11.36
CA ALA A 47 7.63 -9.69 12.04
C ALA A 47 7.03 -8.86 13.18
N PHE A 48 5.87 -8.24 12.99
CA PHE A 48 5.17 -7.51 14.03
C PHE A 48 4.76 -8.42 15.20
N GLN A 49 4.13 -9.56 14.92
CA GLN A 49 3.65 -10.49 15.94
C GLN A 49 4.77 -11.17 16.72
N LYS A 50 5.96 -11.35 16.11
CA LYS A 50 7.15 -11.84 16.81
C LYS A 50 7.54 -10.90 17.96
N ALA A 51 7.42 -9.58 17.78
CA ALA A 51 7.71 -8.57 18.80
C ALA A 51 6.51 -8.30 19.73
N ASN A 52 5.30 -8.61 19.29
CA ASN A 52 4.04 -8.34 20.01
C ASN A 52 3.11 -9.59 19.99
N PRO A 53 3.47 -10.66 20.69
CA PRO A 53 2.73 -11.93 20.64
C PRO A 53 1.33 -11.85 21.29
N ASP A 54 1.08 -10.78 22.03
CA ASP A 54 -0.19 -10.44 22.66
C ASP A 54 -1.17 -9.68 21.73
N ILE A 55 -0.74 -9.39 20.49
CA ILE A 55 -1.58 -8.67 19.53
C ILE A 55 -1.81 -9.52 18.27
N GLU A 56 -3.07 -9.75 17.97
CA GLU A 56 -3.52 -10.37 16.73
C GLU A 56 -3.94 -9.31 15.70
N ILE A 57 -3.74 -9.58 14.42
CA ILE A 57 -4.18 -8.70 13.33
C ILE A 57 -5.29 -9.37 12.53
N LYS A 58 -6.44 -8.69 12.46
CA LYS A 58 -7.53 -8.99 11.54
C LYS A 58 -7.46 -8.04 10.36
N TRP A 59 -7.06 -8.55 9.21
CA TRP A 59 -6.93 -7.76 7.99
C TRP A 59 -8.26 -7.55 7.27
N VAL A 60 -8.45 -6.32 6.80
CA VAL A 60 -9.45 -5.96 5.80
C VAL A 60 -8.69 -5.36 4.62
N ARG A 61 -8.60 -6.12 3.54
CA ARG A 61 -7.77 -5.79 2.38
C ARG A 61 -8.61 -5.59 1.14
N ASP A 62 -8.37 -4.48 0.44
CA ASP A 62 -8.84 -4.23 -0.92
C ASP A 62 -7.92 -3.21 -1.60
N SER A 63 -8.21 -2.81 -2.82
CA SER A 63 -7.52 -1.73 -3.52
C SER A 63 -7.77 -0.38 -2.84
N THR A 64 -6.80 0.53 -2.95
CA THR A 64 -6.75 1.82 -2.22
C THR A 64 -8.07 2.60 -2.26
N GLY A 65 -8.67 2.75 -3.45
CA GLY A 65 -9.91 3.52 -3.59
C GLY A 65 -11.08 2.89 -2.85
N ILE A 66 -11.17 1.55 -2.83
CA ILE A 66 -12.22 0.82 -2.13
C ILE A 66 -12.04 0.92 -0.62
N VAL A 67 -10.80 0.75 -0.13
CA VAL A 67 -10.48 0.93 1.30
C VAL A 67 -10.80 2.37 1.74
N THR A 68 -10.44 3.36 0.93
CA THR A 68 -10.73 4.77 1.20
C THR A 68 -12.25 5.03 1.28
N ALA A 69 -13.00 4.54 0.30
CA ALA A 69 -14.47 4.69 0.29
C ALA A 69 -15.13 4.00 1.49
N LYS A 70 -14.63 2.82 1.86
CA LYS A 70 -15.11 2.08 3.03
C LYS A 70 -14.86 2.87 4.32
N LEU A 71 -13.64 3.39 4.51
CA LEU A 71 -13.31 4.23 5.68
C LEU A 71 -14.22 5.45 5.76
N LEU A 72 -14.42 6.17 4.65
CA LEU A 72 -15.31 7.34 4.62
C LEU A 72 -16.76 6.97 4.96
N ALA A 73 -17.27 5.85 4.46
CA ALA A 73 -18.62 5.37 4.78
C ALA A 73 -18.77 4.99 6.28
N GLU A 74 -17.69 4.56 6.91
CA GLU A 74 -17.66 4.18 8.32
C GLU A 74 -17.30 5.36 9.25
N LYS A 75 -17.19 6.60 8.75
CA LYS A 75 -16.77 7.79 9.51
C LYS A 75 -17.53 7.96 10.84
N ALA A 76 -18.85 7.73 10.84
CA ALA A 76 -19.69 7.86 12.03
C ALA A 76 -19.49 6.72 13.04
N ASN A 77 -19.04 5.56 12.60
CA ASN A 77 -18.81 4.36 13.42
C ASN A 77 -17.63 3.57 12.88
N PRO A 78 -16.38 4.02 13.10
CA PRO A 78 -15.19 3.41 12.58
C PRO A 78 -15.03 1.95 13.00
N GLN A 79 -14.71 1.07 12.06
CA GLN A 79 -14.49 -0.35 12.29
C GLN A 79 -13.00 -0.72 12.32
N ALA A 80 -12.17 0.12 11.73
CA ALA A 80 -10.72 -0.08 11.74
C ALA A 80 -10.07 0.53 12.98
N ASP A 81 -9.05 -0.12 13.50
CA ASP A 81 -8.16 0.43 14.53
C ASP A 81 -6.97 1.16 13.92
N VAL A 82 -6.39 0.55 12.88
CA VAL A 82 -5.19 1.04 12.21
C VAL A 82 -5.35 0.89 10.70
N ILE A 83 -4.79 1.83 9.98
CA ILE A 83 -4.54 1.74 8.54
C ILE A 83 -3.05 1.46 8.39
N TRP A 84 -2.66 0.37 7.72
CA TRP A 84 -1.26 0.01 7.48
C TRP A 84 -1.04 -0.29 6.01
N GLY A 85 -0.36 0.61 5.30
CA GLY A 85 -0.15 0.54 3.86
C GLY A 85 -1.38 0.97 3.06
N LEU A 86 -1.67 2.28 3.12
CA LEU A 86 -2.63 2.95 2.25
C LEU A 86 -1.95 4.20 1.68
N ALA A 87 -2.31 4.59 0.47
CA ALA A 87 -1.77 5.77 -0.20
C ALA A 87 -1.87 7.03 0.69
N ALA A 88 -0.78 7.79 0.79
CA ALA A 88 -0.74 9.02 1.58
C ALA A 88 -1.73 10.07 1.07
N THR A 89 -2.03 10.10 -0.24
CA THR A 89 -3.11 10.95 -0.79
C THR A 89 -4.48 10.60 -0.21
N SER A 90 -4.76 9.32 0.05
CA SER A 90 -5.98 8.88 0.74
C SER A 90 -5.95 9.23 2.23
N LEU A 91 -4.81 9.04 2.89
CA LEU A 91 -4.67 9.41 4.31
C LEU A 91 -4.78 10.93 4.53
N ALA A 92 -4.29 11.74 3.60
CA ALA A 92 -4.47 13.20 3.64
C ALA A 92 -5.96 13.60 3.53
N LEU A 93 -6.74 12.89 2.72
CA LEU A 93 -8.19 13.07 2.67
C LEU A 93 -8.85 12.68 3.99
N LEU A 94 -8.51 11.52 4.56
CA LEU A 94 -9.06 11.06 5.84
C LEU A 94 -8.68 11.98 7.00
N ASP A 95 -7.47 12.54 6.99
CA ASP A 95 -7.03 13.53 7.99
C ASP A 95 -7.85 14.82 7.89
N LYS A 96 -8.07 15.35 6.69
CA LYS A 96 -8.94 16.49 6.44
C LYS A 96 -10.37 16.24 6.94
N GLU A 97 -10.85 15.01 6.84
CA GLU A 97 -12.15 14.58 7.37
C GLU A 97 -12.15 14.37 8.89
N GLY A 98 -11.04 14.55 9.58
CA GLY A 98 -10.89 14.42 11.02
C GLY A 98 -10.99 12.97 11.53
N MET A 99 -10.62 12.00 10.70
CA MET A 99 -10.78 10.56 10.95
C MET A 99 -9.52 9.90 11.52
N LEU A 100 -8.40 10.61 11.61
CA LEU A 100 -7.13 10.07 12.09
C LEU A 100 -6.78 10.61 13.48
N THR A 101 -6.01 9.83 14.23
CA THR A 101 -5.42 10.22 15.52
C THR A 101 -3.95 10.56 15.30
N PRO A 102 -3.53 11.82 15.46
CA PRO A 102 -2.13 12.18 15.36
C PRO A 102 -1.28 11.42 16.39
N TYR A 103 -0.17 10.84 15.95
CA TYR A 103 0.75 10.10 16.79
C TYR A 103 2.18 10.18 16.27
N ALA A 104 3.14 10.39 17.16
CA ALA A 104 4.57 10.38 16.85
C ALA A 104 5.15 9.01 17.21
N PRO A 105 5.32 8.07 16.24
CA PRO A 105 5.92 6.78 16.53
C PRO A 105 7.40 6.91 16.92
N HIS A 106 7.92 5.96 17.70
CA HIS A 106 9.29 5.97 18.22
C HIS A 106 10.36 6.13 17.11
N GLY A 107 10.11 5.62 15.91
CA GLY A 107 11.01 5.74 14.75
C GLY A 107 10.91 7.07 13.98
N LEU A 108 10.02 7.99 14.36
CA LEU A 108 9.69 9.19 13.58
C LEU A 108 10.89 10.07 13.22
N SER A 109 11.88 10.18 14.09
CA SER A 109 13.06 11.03 13.86
C SER A 109 13.94 10.55 12.69
N ALA A 110 13.85 9.28 12.32
CA ALA A 110 14.57 8.70 11.19
C ALA A 110 13.80 8.83 9.85
N ILE A 111 12.49 9.10 9.91
CA ILE A 111 11.64 9.25 8.73
C ILE A 111 11.86 10.63 8.11
N ASP A 112 12.14 10.68 6.81
CA ASP A 112 12.25 11.94 6.07
C ASP A 112 10.93 12.73 6.17
N ALA A 113 11.04 14.05 6.39
CA ALA A 113 9.89 14.93 6.56
C ALA A 113 8.91 14.89 5.37
N LYS A 114 9.40 14.62 4.16
CA LYS A 114 8.56 14.50 2.94
C LYS A 114 7.66 13.25 2.94
N TYR A 115 7.94 12.27 3.83
CA TYR A 115 7.20 11.01 3.94
C TYR A 115 6.30 10.94 5.17
N ARG A 116 5.83 12.08 5.68
CA ARG A 116 4.87 12.15 6.77
C ARG A 116 3.97 13.37 6.64
N SER A 117 2.82 13.37 7.29
CA SER A 117 1.97 14.56 7.32
C SER A 117 2.68 15.74 8.01
N ALA A 118 2.36 16.95 7.58
CA ALA A 118 3.01 18.17 8.08
C ALA A 118 2.64 18.53 9.53
N ALA A 119 1.59 17.90 10.09
CA ALA A 119 1.16 18.13 11.47
C ALA A 119 2.22 17.63 12.49
N ASN A 120 2.21 18.17 13.70
CA ASN A 120 3.04 17.72 14.80
C ASN A 120 2.19 17.51 16.06
N PRO A 121 1.97 16.24 16.50
CA PRO A 121 2.42 15.00 15.87
C PRO A 121 1.75 14.73 14.53
N PRO A 122 2.39 13.94 13.64
CA PRO A 122 1.84 13.65 12.32
C PRO A 122 0.58 12.78 12.39
N ALA A 123 -0.37 12.99 11.48
CA ALA A 123 -1.58 12.18 11.37
C ALA A 123 -1.31 10.83 10.67
N TRP A 124 -0.28 10.77 9.82
CA TRP A 124 0.18 9.56 9.14
C TRP A 124 1.69 9.60 8.92
N VAL A 125 2.30 8.43 8.83
CA VAL A 125 3.74 8.24 8.65
C VAL A 125 4.00 7.23 7.53
N GLY A 126 4.86 7.61 6.59
CA GLY A 126 5.23 6.82 5.42
C GLY A 126 6.05 5.58 5.75
N MET A 127 5.93 4.62 4.86
CA MET A 127 6.62 3.34 4.86
C MET A 127 7.62 3.28 3.70
N ASP A 128 7.12 3.39 2.50
CA ASP A 128 7.84 3.30 1.23
C ASP A 128 7.15 4.12 0.14
N VAL A 129 7.81 4.21 -1.01
CA VAL A 129 7.33 4.89 -2.21
C VAL A 129 7.09 3.86 -3.30
N TRP A 130 5.94 3.94 -3.94
CA TRP A 130 5.60 3.18 -5.12
C TRP A 130 5.27 4.11 -6.29
N ALA A 131 5.66 3.72 -7.50
CA ALA A 131 5.58 4.58 -8.67
C ALA A 131 5.09 3.84 -9.92
N SER A 132 4.60 4.61 -10.89
CA SER A 132 4.13 4.11 -12.17
C SER A 132 5.20 3.29 -12.90
N ALA A 133 4.79 2.19 -13.52
CA ALA A 133 5.60 1.43 -14.46
C ALA A 133 4.71 0.76 -15.51
N ILE A 134 5.30 0.41 -16.64
CA ILE A 134 4.64 -0.35 -17.71
C ILE A 134 5.23 -1.75 -17.74
N CYS A 135 4.37 -2.76 -17.72
CA CYS A 135 4.70 -4.16 -17.99
C CYS A 135 4.47 -4.43 -19.49
N PHE A 136 5.54 -4.67 -20.22
CA PHE A 136 5.53 -4.91 -21.65
C PHE A 136 5.87 -6.36 -21.96
N ASN A 137 4.90 -7.15 -22.43
CA ASN A 137 5.14 -8.54 -22.78
C ASN A 137 5.91 -8.63 -24.09
N THR A 138 7.16 -9.09 -24.02
CA THR A 138 8.07 -9.13 -25.18
C THR A 138 7.68 -10.19 -26.21
N VAL A 139 7.08 -11.29 -25.75
CA VAL A 139 6.64 -12.39 -26.63
C VAL A 139 5.39 -11.99 -27.43
N GLU A 140 4.37 -11.46 -26.74
CA GLU A 140 3.13 -11.02 -27.42
C GLU A 140 3.39 -9.80 -28.29
N ALA A 141 4.25 -8.89 -27.86
CA ALA A 141 4.65 -7.75 -28.69
C ALA A 141 5.34 -8.18 -29.97
N GLN A 142 6.25 -9.16 -29.92
CA GLN A 142 6.92 -9.70 -31.10
C GLN A 142 5.91 -10.36 -32.05
N LYS A 143 4.99 -11.19 -31.54
CA LYS A 143 3.96 -11.84 -32.35
C LYS A 143 3.03 -10.84 -33.06
N GLN A 144 2.77 -9.71 -32.44
CA GLN A 144 1.84 -8.69 -32.93
C GLN A 144 2.57 -7.52 -33.64
N GLY A 145 3.89 -7.55 -33.76
CA GLY A 145 4.69 -6.49 -34.39
C GLY A 145 4.61 -5.16 -33.63
N LEU A 146 4.45 -5.19 -32.30
CA LEU A 146 4.32 -3.97 -31.49
C LEU A 146 5.69 -3.42 -31.12
N PRO A 147 5.97 -2.13 -31.37
CA PRO A 147 7.19 -1.50 -30.90
C PRO A 147 7.17 -1.38 -29.37
N LYS A 148 8.33 -1.37 -28.73
CA LYS A 148 8.47 -1.16 -27.30
C LYS A 148 8.27 0.32 -26.98
N PRO A 149 7.27 0.70 -26.13
CA PRO A 149 7.09 2.09 -25.73
C PRO A 149 8.21 2.53 -24.78
N THR A 150 8.57 3.81 -24.82
CA THR A 150 9.59 4.41 -23.96
C THR A 150 9.06 5.62 -23.19
N SER A 151 7.86 6.07 -23.54
CA SER A 151 7.24 7.28 -23.02
C SER A 151 5.74 7.08 -22.81
N TRP A 152 5.12 7.94 -22.01
CA TRP A 152 3.65 7.99 -21.91
C TRP A 152 3.03 8.34 -23.27
N ALA A 153 3.64 9.27 -23.99
CA ALA A 153 3.17 9.69 -25.31
C ALA A 153 3.12 8.52 -26.30
N ASP A 154 4.06 7.59 -26.24
CA ASP A 154 4.06 6.41 -27.11
C ASP A 154 2.76 5.60 -27.00
N LEU A 155 2.19 5.49 -25.81
CA LEU A 155 0.98 4.70 -25.58
C LEU A 155 -0.27 5.22 -26.30
N THR A 156 -0.23 6.44 -26.84
CA THR A 156 -1.31 7.02 -27.64
C THR A 156 -1.24 6.66 -29.12
N LYS A 157 -0.15 5.99 -29.56
CA LYS A 157 0.00 5.59 -30.96
C LYS A 157 -1.04 4.56 -31.38
N PRO A 158 -1.63 4.69 -32.59
CA PRO A 158 -2.69 3.78 -33.06
C PRO A 158 -2.31 2.30 -33.09
N VAL A 159 -1.02 1.97 -33.18
CA VAL A 159 -0.53 0.58 -33.19
C VAL A 159 -0.91 -0.18 -31.92
N TYR A 160 -1.19 0.52 -30.82
CA TYR A 160 -1.61 -0.07 -29.54
C TYR A 160 -3.12 -0.14 -29.33
N ALA A 161 -3.94 0.14 -30.34
CA ALA A 161 -5.40 0.14 -30.22
C ALA A 161 -5.94 -1.17 -29.60
N GLY A 162 -6.58 -1.07 -28.43
CA GLY A 162 -7.12 -2.20 -27.68
C GLY A 162 -6.06 -3.11 -27.03
N LYS A 163 -4.78 -2.71 -26.99
CA LYS A 163 -3.65 -3.52 -26.51
C LYS A 163 -3.20 -3.18 -25.09
N ILE A 164 -3.74 -2.14 -24.52
CA ILE A 164 -3.32 -1.62 -23.22
C ILE A 164 -4.39 -1.91 -22.18
N VAL A 165 -3.98 -2.38 -21.03
CA VAL A 165 -4.81 -2.50 -19.83
C VAL A 165 -4.22 -1.61 -18.72
N MET A 166 -5.06 -0.92 -17.96
CA MET A 166 -4.63 -0.09 -16.84
C MET A 166 -5.63 -0.14 -15.68
N PRO A 167 -5.22 0.26 -14.46
CA PRO A 167 -6.13 0.29 -13.33
C PRO A 167 -7.15 1.42 -13.44
N ASN A 168 -8.39 1.16 -12.98
CA ASN A 168 -9.40 2.19 -12.80
C ASN A 168 -9.02 3.09 -11.60
N PRO A 169 -8.90 4.41 -11.73
CA PRO A 169 -8.47 5.32 -10.66
C PRO A 169 -9.47 5.43 -9.50
N ALA A 170 -10.73 5.11 -9.71
CA ALA A 170 -11.73 5.16 -8.63
C ALA A 170 -11.54 3.99 -7.64
N SER A 171 -11.11 2.81 -8.10
CA SER A 171 -10.87 1.65 -7.25
C SER A 171 -9.39 1.50 -6.87
N SER A 172 -8.46 1.83 -7.77
CA SER A 172 -7.03 1.58 -7.62
C SER A 172 -6.23 2.84 -7.28
N GLY A 173 -5.38 2.76 -6.26
CA GLY A 173 -4.39 3.80 -5.97
C GLY A 173 -3.41 4.02 -7.11
N THR A 174 -2.98 2.94 -7.79
CA THR A 174 -2.12 3.04 -8.98
C THR A 174 -2.81 3.79 -10.11
N GLY A 175 -4.07 3.47 -10.39
CA GLY A 175 -4.83 4.24 -11.39
C GLY A 175 -4.94 5.71 -11.02
N TYR A 176 -5.16 6.02 -9.74
CA TYR A 176 -5.26 7.41 -9.30
C TYR A 176 -3.92 8.15 -9.36
N LEU A 177 -2.82 7.52 -8.95
CA LEU A 177 -1.51 8.15 -9.07
C LEU A 177 -1.13 8.46 -10.52
N ASP A 178 -1.46 7.56 -11.46
CA ASP A 178 -1.21 7.79 -12.89
C ASP A 178 -1.99 9.00 -13.41
N VAL A 179 -3.31 9.01 -13.19
CA VAL A 179 -4.19 10.12 -13.63
C VAL A 179 -3.76 11.45 -13.00
N SER A 180 -3.52 11.46 -11.68
CA SER A 180 -3.05 12.64 -10.96
C SER A 180 -1.70 13.14 -11.49
N ALA A 181 -0.78 12.22 -11.77
CA ALA A 181 0.55 12.55 -12.28
C ALA A 181 0.48 13.16 -13.69
N TRP A 182 -0.31 12.58 -14.59
CA TRP A 182 -0.48 13.13 -15.94
C TRP A 182 -1.08 14.55 -15.92
N LEU A 183 -2.06 14.79 -15.05
CA LEU A 183 -2.63 16.13 -14.88
C LEU A 183 -1.60 17.12 -14.31
N GLN A 184 -0.77 16.69 -13.36
CA GLN A 184 0.28 17.55 -12.78
C GLN A 184 1.43 17.82 -13.76
N MET A 185 1.88 16.81 -14.52
CA MET A 185 2.98 16.95 -15.47
C MET A 185 2.60 17.77 -16.69
N MET A 186 1.41 17.55 -17.24
CA MET A 186 0.99 18.11 -18.51
C MET A 186 0.11 19.38 -18.38
N GLY A 187 -0.41 19.61 -17.16
CA GLY A 187 -1.53 20.52 -16.92
C GLY A 187 -2.88 19.89 -17.27
N GLU A 188 -3.97 20.42 -16.72
CA GLU A 188 -5.28 19.76 -16.82
C GLU A 188 -5.76 19.58 -18.25
N GLU A 189 -5.69 20.62 -19.08
CA GLU A 189 -6.17 20.56 -20.47
C GLU A 189 -5.44 19.47 -21.28
N LYS A 190 -4.11 19.50 -21.26
CA LYS A 190 -3.30 18.51 -21.99
C LYS A 190 -3.34 17.12 -21.38
N GLY A 191 -3.45 17.04 -20.05
CA GLY A 191 -3.57 15.77 -19.35
C GLY A 191 -4.88 15.05 -19.70
N TRP A 192 -5.98 15.74 -19.76
CA TRP A 192 -7.26 15.18 -20.23
C TRP A 192 -7.21 14.81 -21.72
N ALA A 193 -6.63 15.65 -22.58
CA ALA A 193 -6.45 15.34 -23.99
C ALA A 193 -5.56 14.09 -24.20
N TYR A 194 -4.50 13.94 -23.40
CA TYR A 194 -3.67 12.73 -23.38
C TYR A 194 -4.50 11.49 -23.02
N MET A 195 -5.29 11.56 -21.94
CA MET A 195 -6.14 10.45 -21.51
C MET A 195 -7.24 10.11 -22.53
N ASP A 196 -7.81 11.10 -23.23
CA ASP A 196 -8.74 10.86 -24.34
C ASP A 196 -8.08 10.08 -25.50
N ALA A 197 -6.81 10.40 -25.80
CA ALA A 197 -6.03 9.66 -26.81
C ALA A 197 -5.67 8.26 -26.31
N LEU A 198 -5.20 8.12 -25.06
CA LEU A 198 -4.84 6.85 -24.45
C LEU A 198 -6.05 5.91 -24.36
N HIS A 199 -7.24 6.42 -24.01
CA HIS A 199 -8.46 5.65 -23.89
C HIS A 199 -8.83 4.88 -25.19
N LYS A 200 -8.48 5.41 -26.36
CA LYS A 200 -8.69 4.71 -27.64
C LYS A 200 -7.91 3.40 -27.69
N ASN A 201 -6.75 3.35 -27.04
CA ASN A 201 -5.85 2.21 -27.02
C ASN A 201 -6.07 1.28 -25.80
N ILE A 202 -6.84 1.73 -24.80
CA ILE A 202 -7.21 0.90 -23.66
C ILE A 202 -8.21 -0.17 -24.11
N GLY A 203 -7.91 -1.44 -23.78
CA GLY A 203 -8.85 -2.55 -23.92
C GLY A 203 -9.71 -2.71 -22.68
N GLN A 204 -9.15 -2.48 -21.47
CA GLN A 204 -9.88 -2.65 -20.21
C GLN A 204 -9.26 -1.78 -19.10
N TYR A 205 -10.12 -1.27 -18.21
CA TYR A 205 -9.73 -0.74 -16.90
C TYR A 205 -10.01 -1.77 -15.81
N THR A 206 -9.00 -2.11 -15.00
CA THR A 206 -9.09 -3.15 -13.97
C THR A 206 -9.37 -2.59 -12.59
N HIS A 207 -9.95 -3.42 -11.71
CA HIS A 207 -10.22 -3.05 -10.32
C HIS A 207 -8.93 -2.80 -9.52
N SER A 208 -7.92 -3.67 -9.67
CA SER A 208 -6.67 -3.58 -8.88
C SER A 208 -5.49 -3.07 -9.68
N GLY A 209 -4.54 -2.39 -8.99
CA GLY A 209 -3.32 -1.86 -9.59
C GLY A 209 -2.34 -2.91 -10.08
N SER A 210 -2.36 -4.12 -9.53
CA SER A 210 -1.46 -5.20 -9.90
C SER A 210 -1.97 -6.07 -11.07
N LYS A 211 -3.28 -6.07 -11.33
CA LYS A 211 -3.90 -6.93 -12.37
C LYS A 211 -3.37 -6.65 -13.78
N PRO A 212 -3.15 -5.39 -14.21
CA PRO A 212 -2.62 -5.12 -15.55
C PRO A 212 -1.29 -5.78 -15.82
N CYS A 213 -0.36 -5.74 -14.85
CA CYS A 213 0.94 -6.41 -15.02
C CYS A 213 0.80 -7.93 -15.07
N LYS A 214 -0.12 -8.52 -14.29
CA LYS A 214 -0.41 -9.95 -14.34
C LYS A 214 -1.00 -10.37 -15.68
N GLN A 215 -1.93 -9.59 -16.24
CA GLN A 215 -2.48 -9.82 -17.56
C GLN A 215 -1.42 -9.68 -18.67
N ALA A 216 -0.50 -8.71 -18.53
CA ALA A 216 0.64 -8.62 -19.43
C ALA A 216 1.56 -9.84 -19.28
N ALA A 217 1.84 -10.30 -18.08
CA ALA A 217 2.70 -11.47 -17.84
C ALA A 217 2.15 -12.74 -18.49
N THR A 218 0.84 -12.94 -18.49
CA THR A 218 0.18 -14.10 -19.09
C THR A 218 -0.10 -13.97 -20.60
N GLY A 219 0.16 -12.78 -21.16
CA GLY A 219 -0.09 -12.51 -22.59
C GLY A 219 -1.55 -12.18 -22.93
N GLU A 220 -2.42 -11.99 -21.95
CA GLU A 220 -3.81 -11.56 -22.18
C GLU A 220 -3.84 -10.15 -22.81
N PHE A 221 -2.97 -9.27 -22.37
CA PHE A 221 -2.68 -7.98 -22.99
C PHE A 221 -1.17 -7.83 -23.19
N PRO A 222 -0.70 -7.28 -24.29
CA PRO A 222 0.75 -7.05 -24.48
C PRO A 222 1.31 -5.93 -23.61
N ILE A 223 0.46 -5.00 -23.12
CA ILE A 223 0.88 -3.83 -22.33
C ILE A 223 -0.03 -3.67 -21.12
N GLY A 224 0.57 -3.64 -19.93
CA GLY A 224 -0.10 -3.33 -18.68
C GLY A 224 0.50 -2.10 -18.01
N ILE A 225 -0.30 -1.04 -17.78
CA ILE A 225 0.10 0.07 -16.92
C ILE A 225 -0.11 -0.40 -15.49
N ALA A 226 0.93 -0.33 -14.66
CA ALA A 226 0.94 -0.84 -13.29
C ALA A 226 1.91 -0.02 -12.43
N PHE A 227 2.57 -0.64 -11.47
CA PHE A 227 3.57 0.00 -10.61
C PHE A 227 4.83 -0.86 -10.52
N GLU A 228 5.94 -0.22 -10.19
CA GLU A 228 7.27 -0.80 -10.34
C GLU A 228 7.48 -2.06 -9.49
N TYR A 229 7.01 -2.10 -8.24
CA TYR A 229 7.12 -3.30 -7.41
C TYR A 229 6.51 -4.52 -8.11
N ARG A 230 5.27 -4.37 -8.64
CA ARG A 230 4.61 -5.48 -9.34
C ARG A 230 5.33 -5.85 -10.62
N ALA A 231 5.81 -4.88 -11.39
CA ALA A 231 6.54 -5.11 -12.62
C ALA A 231 7.88 -5.83 -12.36
N VAL A 232 8.66 -5.35 -11.40
CA VAL A 232 9.95 -5.94 -10.99
C VAL A 232 9.75 -7.36 -10.46
N LYS A 233 8.79 -7.55 -9.55
CA LYS A 233 8.48 -8.87 -8.98
C LYS A 233 8.06 -9.86 -10.06
N THR A 234 7.14 -9.48 -10.92
CA THR A 234 6.63 -10.34 -11.99
C THR A 234 7.75 -10.74 -12.96
N LYS A 235 8.67 -9.81 -13.29
CA LYS A 235 9.85 -10.12 -14.10
C LYS A 235 10.81 -11.07 -13.39
N LYS A 236 11.07 -10.87 -12.10
CA LYS A 236 11.91 -11.78 -11.29
C LYS A 236 11.33 -13.18 -11.17
N GLU A 237 10.02 -13.32 -11.22
CA GLU A 237 9.30 -14.60 -11.24
C GLU A 237 9.37 -15.30 -12.61
N GLY A 238 10.05 -14.72 -13.59
CA GLY A 238 10.32 -15.32 -14.89
C GLY A 238 9.32 -14.99 -16.00
N ALA A 239 8.39 -14.06 -15.76
CA ALA A 239 7.47 -13.63 -16.80
C ALA A 239 8.20 -12.92 -17.97
N PRO A 240 7.77 -13.14 -19.24
CA PRO A 240 8.41 -12.55 -20.41
C PRO A 240 8.03 -11.08 -20.59
N ILE A 241 8.26 -10.27 -19.56
CA ILE A 241 7.95 -8.84 -19.59
C ILE A 241 9.21 -7.99 -19.44
N ASP A 242 9.18 -6.81 -20.04
CA ASP A 242 10.10 -5.72 -19.71
C ASP A 242 9.41 -4.74 -18.75
N VAL A 243 10.18 -4.24 -17.78
CA VAL A 243 9.80 -3.15 -16.89
C VAL A 243 10.18 -1.85 -17.59
N ILE A 244 9.19 -1.04 -17.95
CA ILE A 244 9.42 0.24 -18.63
C ILE A 244 9.03 1.38 -17.71
N LEU A 245 9.94 2.31 -17.55
CA LEU A 245 9.74 3.56 -16.82
C LEU A 245 9.67 4.70 -17.85
N PRO A 246 8.48 5.28 -18.09
CA PRO A 246 8.30 6.34 -19.07
C PRO A 246 9.21 7.54 -18.86
N SER A 247 9.73 8.07 -19.97
CA SER A 247 10.78 9.09 -19.97
C SER A 247 10.35 10.44 -19.44
N GLU A 248 9.06 10.77 -19.51
CA GLU A 248 8.52 12.07 -19.07
C GLU A 248 8.46 12.20 -17.55
N GLY A 249 8.51 11.09 -16.84
CA GLY A 249 8.44 11.03 -15.38
C GLY A 249 7.41 10.03 -14.88
N LEU A 250 7.57 9.66 -13.62
CA LEU A 250 6.76 8.65 -12.96
C LEU A 250 5.84 9.31 -11.93
N GLY A 251 4.54 9.05 -12.04
CA GLY A 251 3.64 9.27 -10.93
C GLY A 251 4.04 8.39 -9.75
N TRP A 252 3.84 8.86 -8.53
CA TRP A 252 4.18 8.12 -7.33
C TRP A 252 3.32 8.53 -6.14
N ASP A 253 3.21 7.64 -5.18
CA ASP A 253 2.58 7.89 -3.89
C ASP A 253 3.39 7.20 -2.78
N ILE A 254 3.00 7.38 -1.54
CA ILE A 254 3.63 6.80 -0.36
C ILE A 254 2.66 5.80 0.24
N GLU A 255 3.08 4.54 0.45
CA GLU A 255 2.36 3.68 1.39
C GLU A 255 2.62 4.21 2.81
N ALA A 256 1.57 4.38 3.58
CA ALA A 256 1.70 5.00 4.90
C ALA A 256 0.78 4.34 5.94
N THR A 257 1.10 4.58 7.22
CA THR A 257 0.40 4.07 8.39
C THR A 257 -0.26 5.21 9.15
N ALA A 258 -1.48 4.97 9.64
CA ALA A 258 -2.23 5.90 10.47
C ALA A 258 -3.08 5.17 11.51
N ILE A 259 -3.30 5.80 12.67
CA ILE A 259 -4.22 5.32 13.70
C ILE A 259 -5.60 5.92 13.43
N VAL A 260 -6.64 5.09 13.42
CA VAL A 260 -8.01 5.55 13.20
C VAL A 260 -8.55 6.20 14.48
N LYS A 261 -9.17 7.36 14.34
CA LYS A 261 -9.76 8.09 15.47
C LYS A 261 -10.92 7.31 16.05
N GLY A 262 -10.94 7.18 17.37
CA GLY A 262 -12.00 6.46 18.08
C GLY A 262 -11.74 4.96 18.27
N THR A 263 -10.58 4.45 17.87
CA THR A 263 -10.18 3.07 18.21
C THR A 263 -10.25 2.83 19.71
N LYS A 264 -10.78 1.66 20.10
CA LYS A 264 -10.80 1.20 21.48
C LYS A 264 -9.49 0.53 21.90
N ASN A 265 -8.63 0.22 20.92
CA ASN A 265 -7.38 -0.50 21.08
C ASN A 265 -6.15 0.42 20.90
N LEU A 266 -6.23 1.67 21.42
CA LEU A 266 -5.24 2.72 21.13
C LEU A 266 -3.79 2.30 21.44
N GLU A 267 -3.54 1.64 22.56
CA GLU A 267 -2.17 1.26 22.93
C GLU A 267 -1.60 0.15 22.02
N ALA A 268 -2.43 -0.80 21.60
CA ALA A 268 -2.03 -1.78 20.60
C ALA A 268 -1.82 -1.14 19.21
N ALA A 269 -2.67 -0.18 18.85
CA ALA A 269 -2.54 0.60 17.62
C ALA A 269 -1.23 1.41 17.58
N LYS A 270 -0.82 2.01 18.70
CA LYS A 270 0.48 2.69 18.84
C LYS A 270 1.65 1.72 18.65
N LYS A 271 1.60 0.52 19.26
CA LYS A 271 2.64 -0.50 19.05
C LYS A 271 2.79 -0.87 17.57
N LEU A 272 1.68 -0.97 16.82
CA LEU A 272 1.73 -1.22 15.39
C LEU A 272 2.32 -0.04 14.62
N ALA A 273 1.95 1.20 14.95
CA ALA A 273 2.51 2.41 14.36
C ALA A 273 4.02 2.54 14.64
N ASP A 274 4.47 2.23 15.86
CA ASP A 274 5.88 2.20 16.23
C ASP A 274 6.66 1.15 15.42
N PHE A 275 6.10 -0.05 15.28
CA PHE A 275 6.70 -1.10 14.45
C PHE A 275 6.78 -0.65 12.99
N SER A 276 5.70 -0.11 12.42
CA SER A 276 5.65 0.34 11.02
C SER A 276 6.71 1.39 10.69
N ALA A 277 7.09 2.23 11.65
CA ALA A 277 8.13 3.26 11.51
C ALA A 277 9.54 2.77 11.95
N SER A 278 9.68 1.51 12.35
CA SER A 278 10.93 0.96 12.87
C SER A 278 11.93 0.60 11.78
N LYS A 279 13.21 0.46 12.17
CA LYS A 279 14.26 -0.04 11.28
C LYS A 279 13.97 -1.45 10.77
N ASP A 280 13.38 -2.31 11.61
CA ASP A 280 13.04 -3.69 11.24
C ASP A 280 11.95 -3.73 10.17
N ALA A 281 10.94 -2.85 10.27
CA ALA A 281 9.92 -2.71 9.24
C ALA A 281 10.51 -2.14 7.94
N MET A 282 11.37 -1.12 8.02
CA MET A 282 12.05 -0.56 6.83
C MET A 282 12.90 -1.60 6.11
N ALA A 283 13.56 -2.52 6.83
CA ALA A 283 14.31 -3.63 6.26
C ALA A 283 13.41 -4.70 5.60
N LEU A 284 12.10 -4.70 5.88
CA LEU A 284 11.13 -5.50 5.16
C LEU A 284 10.61 -4.78 3.91
N TYR A 285 10.35 -3.48 4.02
CA TYR A 285 9.87 -2.67 2.91
C TYR A 285 10.91 -2.57 1.78
N GLU A 286 12.19 -2.40 2.12
CA GLU A 286 13.30 -2.33 1.14
C GLU A 286 13.45 -3.59 0.25
N LYS A 287 12.90 -4.73 0.69
CA LYS A 287 12.87 -5.96 -0.13
C LYS A 287 11.92 -5.84 -1.32
N ASN A 288 10.98 -4.92 -1.24
CA ASN A 288 9.92 -4.73 -2.21
C ASN A 288 10.06 -3.41 -2.98
N PHE A 289 10.59 -2.36 -2.34
CA PHE A 289 10.59 -1.00 -2.87
C PHE A 289 11.99 -0.40 -2.91
N ALA A 290 12.27 0.32 -3.99
CA ALA A 290 13.57 0.98 -4.19
C ALA A 290 13.74 2.22 -3.30
N VAL A 291 12.66 2.75 -2.74
CA VAL A 291 12.65 3.90 -1.85
C VAL A 291 11.79 3.58 -0.63
N VAL A 292 12.36 3.73 0.56
CA VAL A 292 11.66 3.61 1.84
C VAL A 292 11.75 4.93 2.63
N ALA A 293 10.85 5.11 3.60
CA ALA A 293 10.71 6.38 4.30
C ALA A 293 11.91 6.78 5.17
N VAL A 294 12.80 5.83 5.51
CA VAL A 294 14.09 6.10 6.17
C VAL A 294 15.20 6.14 5.10
N PRO A 295 15.83 7.29 4.87
CA PRO A 295 16.88 7.44 3.88
C PRO A 295 18.06 6.48 4.10
N GLY A 296 18.60 5.95 3.00
CA GLY A 296 19.80 5.10 3.01
C GLY A 296 19.56 3.64 3.45
N VAL A 297 18.32 3.23 3.72
CA VAL A 297 17.99 1.83 4.02
C VAL A 297 17.78 1.03 2.74
N ALA A 298 17.02 1.57 1.78
CA ALA A 298 16.73 0.87 0.54
C ALA A 298 17.99 0.67 -0.32
N LYS A 299 18.06 -0.49 -0.97
CA LYS A 299 19.13 -0.85 -1.90
C LYS A 299 18.63 -0.72 -3.34
N PRO A 300 19.48 -0.27 -4.27
CA PRO A 300 19.12 -0.26 -5.67
C PRO A 300 18.70 -1.64 -6.17
N ASP A 301 17.57 -1.73 -6.87
CA ASP A 301 17.17 -2.95 -7.57
C ASP A 301 17.83 -2.99 -8.96
N ALA A 302 18.41 -4.14 -9.33
CA ALA A 302 19.10 -4.30 -10.60
C ALA A 302 18.18 -4.12 -11.85
N LEU A 303 16.86 -4.22 -11.67
CA LEU A 303 15.89 -3.99 -12.74
C LEU A 303 15.41 -2.54 -12.83
N LEU A 304 15.81 -1.70 -11.88
CA LEU A 304 15.53 -0.27 -11.89
C LEU A 304 16.82 0.52 -12.17
N PRO A 305 16.75 1.61 -12.92
CA PRO A 305 17.94 2.43 -13.23
C PRO A 305 18.43 3.16 -11.97
N ALA A 306 19.74 3.45 -11.94
CA ALA A 306 20.35 4.14 -10.80
C ALA A 306 19.78 5.55 -10.54
N ASP A 307 19.16 6.16 -11.55
CA ASP A 307 18.50 7.46 -11.47
C ASP A 307 16.99 7.36 -11.19
N TYR A 308 16.49 6.21 -10.72
CA TYR A 308 15.06 5.95 -10.48
C TYR A 308 14.36 7.07 -9.68
N GLU A 309 14.93 7.48 -8.55
CA GLU A 309 14.33 8.55 -7.73
C GLU A 309 14.23 9.90 -8.47
N LYS A 310 15.15 10.18 -9.39
CA LYS A 310 15.14 11.42 -10.19
C LYS A 310 14.05 11.41 -11.25
N ARG A 311 13.48 10.23 -11.56
CA ARG A 311 12.37 10.08 -12.50
C ARG A 311 11.01 10.30 -11.86
N LEU A 312 10.95 10.31 -10.52
CA LEU A 312 9.73 10.63 -9.79
C LEU A 312 9.38 12.12 -10.01
N ILE A 313 8.14 12.38 -10.40
CA ILE A 313 7.70 13.77 -10.63
C ILE A 313 7.69 14.57 -9.33
N LYS A 314 7.70 15.89 -9.42
CA LYS A 314 7.37 16.74 -8.29
C LYS A 314 5.86 16.59 -8.01
N ASN A 315 5.52 15.66 -7.12
CA ASN A 315 4.13 15.38 -6.79
C ASN A 315 3.61 16.34 -5.71
N ASP A 316 2.48 17.00 -5.98
CA ASP A 316 1.74 17.81 -5.01
C ASP A 316 0.62 16.95 -4.39
N PHE A 317 0.92 16.33 -3.24
CA PHE A 317 -0.03 15.49 -2.50
C PHE A 317 -1.26 16.25 -2.02
N THR A 318 -1.10 17.53 -1.67
CA THR A 318 -2.21 18.39 -1.25
C THR A 318 -3.17 18.64 -2.40
N TRP A 319 -2.62 18.97 -3.57
CA TRP A 319 -3.41 19.11 -4.78
C TRP A 319 -4.12 17.82 -5.15
N ALA A 320 -3.39 16.70 -5.16
CA ALA A 320 -3.95 15.39 -5.50
C ALA A 320 -5.10 14.99 -4.56
N SER A 321 -4.90 15.08 -3.24
CA SER A 321 -5.94 14.72 -2.27
C SER A 321 -7.15 15.65 -2.33
N THR A 322 -6.94 16.95 -2.52
CA THR A 322 -8.03 17.96 -2.58
C THR A 322 -8.87 17.82 -3.84
N ASN A 323 -8.27 17.49 -4.98
CA ASN A 323 -8.96 17.37 -6.26
C ASN A 323 -9.47 15.97 -6.57
N ARG A 324 -9.29 15.00 -5.66
CA ARG A 324 -9.58 13.59 -5.91
C ARG A 324 -10.99 13.34 -6.44
N ASP A 325 -12.00 13.83 -5.76
CA ASP A 325 -13.40 13.57 -6.12
C ASP A 325 -13.76 14.19 -7.47
N ARG A 326 -13.29 15.40 -7.75
CA ARG A 326 -13.47 16.09 -9.03
C ARG A 326 -12.82 15.30 -10.17
N ILE A 327 -11.58 14.86 -9.96
CA ILE A 327 -10.82 14.09 -10.96
C ILE A 327 -11.52 12.75 -11.22
N LEU A 328 -11.91 12.01 -10.19
CA LEU A 328 -12.59 10.73 -10.34
C LEU A 328 -13.95 10.86 -11.02
N THR A 329 -14.71 11.90 -10.70
CA THR A 329 -16.00 12.18 -11.34
C THR A 329 -15.81 12.42 -12.84
N GLU A 330 -14.87 13.29 -13.22
CA GLU A 330 -14.60 13.59 -14.63
C GLU A 330 -14.05 12.38 -15.37
N TRP A 331 -13.14 11.61 -14.72
CA TRP A 331 -12.58 10.40 -15.30
C TRP A 331 -13.69 9.35 -15.57
N SER A 332 -14.55 9.09 -14.59
CA SER A 332 -15.65 8.13 -14.74
C SER A 332 -16.61 8.53 -15.84
N LYS A 333 -16.95 9.82 -15.93
CA LYS A 333 -17.79 10.36 -17.00
C LYS A 333 -17.22 10.07 -18.39
N ARG A 334 -15.89 10.16 -18.55
CA ARG A 334 -15.22 9.98 -19.85
C ARG A 334 -14.94 8.52 -20.18
N TYR A 335 -14.56 7.69 -19.20
CA TYR A 335 -13.84 6.44 -19.49
C TYR A 335 -14.41 5.18 -18.83
N GLU A 336 -15.41 5.28 -17.94
CA GLU A 336 -15.95 4.14 -17.18
C GLU A 336 -16.45 2.98 -18.06
N SER A 337 -16.82 3.27 -19.30
CA SER A 337 -17.41 2.28 -20.23
C SER A 337 -16.53 1.06 -20.52
N LYS A 338 -15.21 1.15 -20.32
CA LYS A 338 -14.26 0.05 -20.48
C LYS A 338 -13.83 -0.59 -19.16
N SER A 339 -14.43 -0.20 -18.04
CA SER A 339 -14.11 -0.79 -16.74
C SER A 339 -14.63 -2.23 -16.65
N GLU A 340 -13.85 -3.11 -16.01
CA GLU A 340 -14.30 -4.46 -15.72
C GLU A 340 -15.56 -4.41 -14.83
N LYS A 341 -16.45 -5.39 -15.05
CA LYS A 341 -17.67 -5.48 -14.25
C LYS A 341 -17.31 -5.73 -12.79
N LYS A 342 -17.98 -5.01 -11.88
CA LYS A 342 -17.88 -5.29 -10.45
C LYS A 342 -18.33 -6.72 -10.20
N GLN A 343 -17.46 -7.52 -9.60
CA GLN A 343 -17.79 -8.88 -9.15
C GLN A 343 -18.60 -8.82 -7.86
#